data_675b9235aae4e74dc6222641c1f4cc9e
#
_entry.id   675b9235aae4e74dc6222641c1f4cc9e
#
_cell.length_a   1.000
_cell.length_b   1.000
_cell.length_c   1.000
_cell.angle_alpha   90.00
_cell.angle_beta   90.00
_cell.angle_gamma   90.00
#
_symmetry.space_group_name_H-M   'P 1'
#
loop_
_entity.id
_entity.type
_entity.pdbx_description
1 polymer ?
#
loop_
_entity_poly.entity_id
_entity_poly.type
_entity_poly.pdbx_seq_one_letter_code
_entity_poly.pdbx_strand_id
1 'polypeptide(L)'
;MIEQRRDFLRKACAPVVMTVLGIPMIEACSTEEVEDSAMGATPFTPSEPLILNISEGDLSVLKTVGGWINYTAKDLLMVRIDQATIRVFNNRCPHQGARDQWTFDGSSFTCTNHNNSYENSCSGQLQCYNASLEGDVLTITP
;
A
#
# COMPACT_ATOMS: atom_id res chain seq x y z
N MET A 1 -12.46 13.97 -32.30
CA MET A 1 -11.54 15.09 -32.00
C MET A 1 -10.66 14.78 -30.79
N ILE A 2 -9.98 13.64 -30.75
CA ILE A 2 -9.10 13.24 -29.61
C ILE A 2 -7.68 12.89 -30.11
N GLU A 3 -7.39 12.98 -31.38
CA GLU A 3 -6.08 12.57 -31.94
C GLU A 3 -5.02 13.68 -32.03
N GLN A 4 -5.34 14.95 -31.78
CA GLN A 4 -4.40 16.06 -32.01
C GLN A 4 -3.50 16.40 -30.80
N ARG A 5 -3.63 15.72 -29.66
CA ARG A 5 -2.79 16.02 -28.48
C ARG A 5 -1.52 15.16 -28.35
N ARG A 6 -1.38 14.13 -29.17
CA ARG A 6 -0.22 13.22 -29.13
C ARG A 6 0.93 13.61 -30.05
N ASP A 7 0.67 14.42 -31.07
CA ASP A 7 1.70 14.80 -32.05
C ASP A 7 2.53 16.02 -31.66
N PHE A 8 2.10 16.77 -30.65
CA PHE A 8 2.84 17.99 -30.25
C PHE A 8 4.14 17.67 -29.49
N LEU A 9 4.20 16.53 -28.80
CA LEU A 9 5.37 16.15 -27.99
C LEU A 9 6.49 15.44 -28.78
N ARG A 10 6.26 15.07 -30.02
CA ARG A 10 7.28 14.41 -30.85
C ARG A 10 8.16 15.35 -31.67
N LYS A 11 7.87 16.66 -31.72
CA LYS A 11 8.59 17.62 -32.59
C LYS A 11 9.49 18.60 -31.86
N ALA A 12 9.72 18.48 -30.56
CA ALA A 12 10.51 19.43 -29.79
C ALA A 12 11.95 19.01 -29.50
N CYS A 13 12.45 17.94 -30.11
CA CYS A 13 13.88 17.60 -30.04
C CYS A 13 14.57 17.87 -31.40
N ALA A 14 14.82 19.12 -31.72
CA ALA A 14 15.77 19.47 -32.76
C ALA A 14 17.15 19.61 -32.12
N PRO A 15 18.19 18.88 -32.58
CA PRO A 15 19.53 19.07 -32.06
C PRO A 15 20.09 20.40 -32.58
N VAL A 16 20.34 21.33 -31.70
CA VAL A 16 21.18 22.48 -31.98
C VAL A 16 22.62 22.03 -31.88
N VAL A 17 23.23 21.79 -33.02
CA VAL A 17 24.67 21.58 -33.11
C VAL A 17 25.37 22.93 -32.97
N MET A 18 25.99 23.18 -31.81
CA MET A 18 27.01 24.21 -31.66
C MET A 18 28.35 23.53 -31.42
N THR A 19 29.15 23.45 -32.47
CA THR A 19 30.56 23.13 -32.41
C THR A 19 31.35 24.36 -32.03
N VAL A 20 31.85 24.46 -30.81
CA VAL A 20 33.02 25.30 -30.48
C VAL A 20 33.80 24.63 -29.34
N LEU A 21 35.06 24.22 -29.70
CA LEU A 21 36.22 24.01 -28.82
C LEU A 21 36.11 22.93 -27.69
N GLY A 22 36.51 21.73 -28.06
CA GLY A 22 37.57 21.00 -27.35
C GLY A 22 37.40 20.64 -25.87
N ILE A 23 36.20 20.28 -25.37
CA ILE A 23 36.04 19.64 -24.06
C ILE A 23 35.16 18.39 -24.26
N PRO A 24 35.58 17.18 -23.88
CA PRO A 24 34.70 16.03 -23.91
C PRO A 24 33.69 16.22 -22.77
N MET A 25 32.51 16.76 -23.06
CA MET A 25 31.38 16.64 -22.18
C MET A 25 30.90 15.18 -22.29
N ILE A 26 31.09 14.45 -21.20
CA ILE A 26 30.40 13.21 -20.96
C ILE A 26 28.92 13.58 -20.83
N GLU A 27 28.17 13.40 -21.89
CA GLU A 27 26.70 13.39 -21.81
C GLU A 27 26.27 12.17 -20.99
N ALA A 28 26.16 12.38 -19.70
CA ALA A 28 25.33 11.53 -18.89
C ALA A 28 23.86 11.84 -19.24
N CYS A 29 23.37 11.28 -20.35
CA CYS A 29 21.95 11.05 -20.50
C CYS A 29 21.55 10.04 -19.43
N SER A 30 21.24 10.52 -18.24
CA SER A 30 20.37 9.79 -17.33
C SER A 30 19.03 9.70 -18.05
N THR A 31 18.82 8.63 -18.76
CA THR A 31 17.49 8.15 -19.06
C THR A 31 16.91 7.74 -17.70
N GLU A 32 16.27 8.69 -17.02
CA GLU A 32 15.26 8.31 -16.05
C GLU A 32 14.19 7.61 -16.89
N GLU A 33 14.28 6.31 -16.97
CA GLU A 33 13.16 5.48 -17.36
C GLU A 33 12.10 5.74 -16.31
N VAL A 34 11.17 6.64 -16.65
CA VAL A 34 9.88 6.68 -15.97
C VAL A 34 9.26 5.34 -16.32
N GLU A 35 9.54 4.34 -15.48
CA GLU A 35 8.78 3.12 -15.48
C GLU A 35 7.33 3.54 -15.23
N ASP A 36 6.56 3.50 -16.29
CA ASP A 36 5.12 3.50 -16.27
C ASP A 36 4.74 2.27 -15.46
N SER A 37 4.68 2.46 -14.12
CA SER A 37 4.29 1.42 -13.17
C SER A 37 2.85 1.09 -13.46
N ALA A 38 2.66 0.17 -14.41
CA ALA A 38 1.47 -0.62 -14.46
C ALA A 38 1.17 -1.10 -13.04
N MET A 39 -0.01 -0.73 -12.54
CA MET A 39 -0.53 -0.98 -11.20
C MET A 39 -0.48 -2.46 -10.80
N GLY A 40 0.68 -2.95 -10.53
CA GLY A 40 0.92 -4.11 -9.70
C GLY A 40 1.40 -3.56 -8.36
N ALA A 41 0.48 -3.09 -7.51
CA ALA A 41 0.85 -2.75 -6.15
C ALA A 41 1.46 -4.00 -5.53
N THR A 42 2.79 -4.00 -5.42
CA THR A 42 3.48 -5.00 -4.62
C THR A 42 2.85 -5.00 -3.24
N PRO A 43 2.49 -6.17 -2.69
CA PRO A 43 1.99 -6.24 -1.33
C PRO A 43 2.97 -5.50 -0.43
N PHE A 44 2.46 -4.65 0.47
CA PHE A 44 3.29 -4.08 1.51
C PHE A 44 3.92 -5.24 2.28
N THR A 45 5.20 -5.46 2.05
CA THR A 45 6.00 -6.39 2.84
C THR A 45 6.96 -5.49 3.58
N PRO A 46 6.75 -5.24 4.87
CA PRO A 46 7.67 -4.42 5.62
C PRO A 46 9.05 -5.07 5.58
N SER A 47 10.01 -4.42 4.96
CA SER A 47 11.41 -4.82 5.05
C SER A 47 11.99 -4.50 6.43
N GLU A 48 11.32 -3.61 7.16
CA GLU A 48 11.63 -3.17 8.51
C GLU A 48 10.36 -3.18 9.37
N PRO A 49 10.47 -3.29 10.70
CA PRO A 49 9.33 -3.20 11.59
C PRO A 49 8.58 -1.87 11.41
N LEU A 50 7.27 -1.94 11.22
CA LEU A 50 6.40 -0.76 11.22
C LEU A 50 5.89 -0.52 12.64
N ILE A 51 6.12 0.68 13.16
CA ILE A 51 5.69 1.08 14.49
C ILE A 51 4.55 2.09 14.36
N LEU A 52 3.42 1.79 14.98
CA LEU A 52 2.22 2.63 14.98
C LEU A 52 1.81 2.94 16.43
N ASN A 53 1.31 4.16 16.68
CA ASN A 53 0.70 4.53 17.94
C ASN A 53 -0.82 4.45 17.81
N ILE A 54 -1.47 3.50 18.50
CA ILE A 54 -2.91 3.30 18.42
C ILE A 54 -3.72 4.33 19.23
N SER A 55 -3.10 5.28 19.93
CA SER A 55 -3.81 6.40 20.55
C SER A 55 -3.99 7.59 19.62
N GLU A 56 -3.43 7.55 18.40
CA GLU A 56 -3.44 8.66 17.47
C GLU A 56 -4.43 8.47 16.31
N GLY A 57 -5.15 9.53 15.98
CA GLY A 57 -6.01 9.61 14.81
C GLY A 57 -7.02 8.47 14.70
N ASP A 58 -7.17 7.96 13.50
CA ASP A 58 -8.10 6.88 13.17
C ASP A 58 -7.74 5.53 13.81
N LEU A 59 -6.48 5.35 14.21
CA LEU A 59 -6.03 4.14 14.89
C LEU A 59 -6.60 3.99 16.30
N SER A 60 -7.14 5.05 16.89
CA SER A 60 -7.74 5.04 18.23
C SER A 60 -8.93 4.06 18.36
N VAL A 61 -9.57 3.68 17.26
CA VAL A 61 -10.60 2.63 17.23
C VAL A 61 -10.06 1.30 17.74
N LEU A 62 -8.77 1.03 17.57
CA LEU A 62 -8.10 -0.19 18.04
C LEU A 62 -7.86 -0.22 19.56
N LYS A 63 -8.19 0.83 20.30
CA LYS A 63 -8.16 0.81 21.78
C LYS A 63 -9.30 0.00 22.39
N THR A 64 -10.36 -0.26 21.63
CA THR A 64 -11.53 -1.01 22.07
C THR A 64 -11.50 -2.43 21.46
N VAL A 65 -11.78 -3.45 22.27
CA VAL A 65 -11.93 -4.84 21.78
C VAL A 65 -13.05 -4.90 20.75
N GLY A 66 -12.80 -5.53 19.62
CA GLY A 66 -13.69 -5.55 18.45
C GLY A 66 -13.56 -4.34 17.54
N GLY A 67 -12.79 -3.31 17.95
CA GLY A 67 -12.45 -2.19 17.05
C GLY A 67 -11.60 -2.67 15.89
N TRP A 68 -11.90 -2.16 14.70
CA TRP A 68 -11.20 -2.53 13.47
C TRP A 68 -11.03 -1.33 12.54
N ILE A 69 -10.07 -1.42 11.65
CA ILE A 69 -9.80 -0.39 10.65
C ILE A 69 -9.19 -0.98 9.37
N ASN A 70 -9.62 -0.49 8.24
CA ASN A 70 -8.88 -0.61 6.99
C ASN A 70 -7.92 0.59 6.85
N TYR A 71 -6.68 0.41 7.28
CA TYR A 71 -5.65 1.44 7.25
C TYR A 71 -4.96 1.47 5.88
N THR A 72 -5.63 2.13 4.92
CA THR A 72 -5.22 2.17 3.51
C THR A 72 -3.87 2.85 3.28
N ALA A 73 -3.48 3.78 4.17
CA ALA A 73 -2.18 4.46 4.08
C ALA A 73 -0.96 3.50 4.16
N LYS A 74 -1.17 2.30 4.69
CA LYS A 74 -0.14 1.26 4.85
C LYS A 74 -0.59 -0.11 4.35
N ASP A 75 -1.69 -0.17 3.59
CA ASP A 75 -2.24 -1.42 3.05
C ASP A 75 -2.57 -2.48 4.12
N LEU A 76 -3.02 -2.04 5.29
CA LEU A 76 -3.28 -2.90 6.44
C LEU A 76 -4.77 -2.96 6.77
N LEU A 77 -5.21 -4.15 7.17
CA LEU A 77 -6.52 -4.42 7.75
C LEU A 77 -6.29 -4.91 9.18
N MET A 78 -6.79 -4.19 10.18
CA MET A 78 -6.46 -4.44 11.58
C MET A 78 -7.71 -4.60 12.42
N VAL A 79 -7.64 -5.49 13.43
CA VAL A 79 -8.72 -5.69 14.40
C VAL A 79 -8.18 -6.00 15.79
N ARG A 80 -8.76 -5.38 16.80
CA ARG A 80 -8.51 -5.70 18.22
C ARG A 80 -9.28 -6.94 18.63
N ILE A 81 -8.58 -8.02 18.91
CA ILE A 81 -9.20 -9.30 19.28
C ILE A 81 -9.53 -9.36 20.77
N ASP A 82 -8.58 -8.94 21.61
CA ASP A 82 -8.69 -8.90 23.06
C ASP A 82 -7.85 -7.77 23.65
N GLN A 83 -7.69 -7.74 24.98
CA GLN A 83 -6.95 -6.66 25.67
C GLN A 83 -5.47 -6.57 25.27
N ALA A 84 -4.88 -7.68 24.82
CA ALA A 84 -3.46 -7.76 24.50
C ALA A 84 -3.17 -7.94 23.01
N THR A 85 -4.17 -8.33 22.21
CA THR A 85 -3.95 -8.82 20.84
C THR A 85 -4.62 -7.93 19.80
N ILE A 86 -3.83 -7.42 18.87
CA ILE A 86 -4.30 -6.85 17.60
C ILE A 86 -3.81 -7.76 16.48
N ARG A 87 -4.74 -8.21 15.63
CA ARG A 87 -4.38 -8.93 14.41
C ARG A 87 -4.25 -7.95 13.26
N VAL A 88 -3.24 -8.17 12.45
CA VAL A 88 -2.89 -7.31 11.33
C VAL A 88 -2.77 -8.16 10.07
N PHE A 89 -3.47 -7.76 9.04
CA PHE A 89 -3.50 -8.43 7.75
C PHE A 89 -3.16 -7.45 6.62
N ASN A 90 -2.72 -7.98 5.49
CA ASN A 90 -2.73 -7.24 4.25
C ASN A 90 -4.18 -6.97 3.84
N ASN A 91 -4.50 -5.73 3.49
CA ASN A 91 -5.87 -5.37 3.09
C ASN A 91 -6.22 -5.76 1.65
N ARG A 92 -5.34 -6.46 0.95
CA ARG A 92 -5.62 -6.95 -0.39
C ARG A 92 -6.56 -8.14 -0.35
N CYS A 93 -7.72 -7.99 -0.97
CA CYS A 93 -8.68 -9.08 -1.10
C CYS A 93 -8.07 -10.25 -1.91
N PRO A 94 -8.04 -11.48 -1.35
CA PRO A 94 -7.47 -12.64 -2.04
C PRO A 94 -8.14 -12.98 -3.36
N HIS A 95 -9.42 -12.63 -3.51
CA HIS A 95 -10.20 -12.93 -4.72
C HIS A 95 -9.74 -12.10 -5.93
N GLN A 96 -9.74 -10.76 -5.84
CA GLN A 96 -9.43 -9.87 -6.97
C GLN A 96 -8.59 -8.65 -6.59
N GLY A 97 -8.02 -8.62 -5.40
CA GLY A 97 -7.06 -7.61 -5.01
C GLY A 97 -7.64 -6.25 -4.61
N ALA A 98 -8.96 -6.10 -4.44
CA ALA A 98 -9.55 -4.89 -3.89
C ALA A 98 -9.00 -4.58 -2.49
N ARG A 99 -8.80 -3.28 -2.17
CA ARG A 99 -8.16 -2.87 -0.91
C ARG A 99 -9.00 -1.96 -0.03
N ASP A 100 -10.01 -1.32 -0.59
CA ASP A 100 -10.79 -0.25 0.05
C ASP A 100 -12.21 -0.67 0.41
N GLN A 101 -12.61 -1.90 0.10
CA GLN A 101 -13.99 -2.36 0.20
C GLN A 101 -14.15 -3.44 1.28
N TRP A 102 -13.95 -3.07 2.54
CA TRP A 102 -14.02 -3.99 3.66
C TRP A 102 -15.10 -3.61 4.65
N THR A 103 -15.77 -4.63 5.19
CA THR A 103 -16.64 -4.56 6.38
C THR A 103 -16.22 -5.65 7.36
N PHE A 104 -16.61 -5.51 8.62
CA PHE A 104 -16.32 -6.48 9.68
C PHE A 104 -17.56 -6.73 10.52
N ASP A 105 -17.88 -8.00 10.76
CA ASP A 105 -19.08 -8.42 11.51
C ASP A 105 -18.79 -8.87 12.96
N GLY A 106 -17.56 -8.73 13.42
CA GLY A 106 -17.08 -9.20 14.73
C GLY A 106 -16.30 -10.52 14.66
N SER A 107 -16.40 -11.26 13.57
CA SER A 107 -15.71 -12.55 13.37
C SER A 107 -14.97 -12.62 12.04
N SER A 108 -15.50 -11.98 11.02
CA SER A 108 -14.99 -12.06 9.65
C SER A 108 -14.94 -10.71 8.99
N PHE A 109 -13.95 -10.54 8.14
CA PHE A 109 -13.86 -9.43 7.18
C PHE A 109 -14.54 -9.81 5.87
N THR A 110 -15.45 -8.96 5.39
CA THR A 110 -16.11 -9.15 4.09
C THR A 110 -15.64 -8.09 3.11
N CYS A 111 -15.07 -8.54 1.99
CA CYS A 111 -14.80 -7.69 0.86
C CYS A 111 -16.09 -7.45 0.08
N THR A 112 -16.62 -6.23 0.14
CA THR A 112 -17.94 -5.89 -0.43
C THR A 112 -17.96 -5.84 -1.96
N ASN A 113 -16.78 -5.86 -2.59
CA ASN A 113 -16.69 -5.90 -4.05
C ASN A 113 -17.41 -7.12 -4.64
N HIS A 114 -17.26 -8.31 -4.00
CA HIS A 114 -17.92 -9.56 -4.42
C HIS A 114 -18.55 -10.33 -3.23
N ASN A 115 -18.68 -9.71 -2.06
CA ASN A 115 -19.23 -10.31 -0.84
C ASN A 115 -18.50 -11.58 -0.37
N ASN A 116 -17.19 -11.65 -0.59
CA ASN A 116 -16.37 -12.74 -0.08
C ASN A 116 -15.94 -12.43 1.36
N SER A 117 -16.20 -13.36 2.27
CA SER A 117 -15.87 -13.25 3.70
C SER A 117 -14.67 -14.10 4.05
N TYR A 118 -13.82 -13.58 4.93
CA TYR A 118 -12.57 -14.17 5.38
C TYR A 118 -12.49 -14.07 6.90
N GLU A 119 -12.15 -15.18 7.54
CA GLU A 119 -11.98 -15.20 8.99
C GLU A 119 -10.86 -14.25 9.45
N ASN A 120 -11.05 -13.64 10.61
CA ASN A 120 -10.03 -12.82 11.26
C ASN A 120 -8.92 -13.64 11.92
N SER A 121 -8.53 -14.77 11.32
CA SER A 121 -7.56 -15.73 11.80
C SER A 121 -6.29 -15.73 10.96
N CYS A 122 -5.11 -15.79 11.60
CA CYS A 122 -3.83 -15.91 10.90
C CYS A 122 -3.63 -17.27 10.21
N SER A 123 -4.49 -18.25 10.49
CA SER A 123 -4.59 -19.52 9.74
C SER A 123 -5.55 -19.47 8.56
N GLY A 124 -6.22 -18.33 8.35
CA GLY A 124 -7.17 -18.10 7.27
C GLY A 124 -6.52 -17.73 5.93
N GLN A 125 -7.33 -17.17 5.03
CA GLN A 125 -6.90 -16.81 3.68
C GLN A 125 -6.28 -15.43 3.58
N LEU A 126 -6.50 -14.55 4.58
CA LEU A 126 -5.87 -13.24 4.62
C LEU A 126 -4.39 -13.39 5.01
N GLN A 127 -3.52 -12.71 4.29
CA GLN A 127 -2.11 -12.66 4.65
C GLN A 127 -1.96 -11.94 6.00
N CYS A 128 -1.52 -12.67 7.02
CA CYS A 128 -1.33 -12.17 8.38
C CYS A 128 0.12 -11.73 8.58
N TYR A 129 0.30 -10.61 9.32
CA TYR A 129 1.60 -10.14 9.80
C TYR A 129 1.77 -10.44 11.28
N ASN A 130 3.01 -10.59 11.74
CA ASN A 130 3.30 -10.64 13.15
C ASN A 130 3.08 -9.26 13.77
N ALA A 131 2.39 -9.21 14.90
CA ALA A 131 2.11 -7.96 15.59
C ALA A 131 2.28 -8.12 17.10
N SER A 132 2.92 -7.16 17.73
CA SER A 132 3.03 -7.05 19.18
C SER A 132 2.53 -5.70 19.65
N LEU A 133 1.81 -5.70 20.77
CA LEU A 133 1.27 -4.49 21.37
C LEU A 133 1.88 -4.28 22.75
N GLU A 134 2.51 -3.11 22.94
CA GLU A 134 3.07 -2.67 24.22
C GLU A 134 2.49 -1.31 24.58
N GLY A 135 1.56 -1.27 25.53
CA GLY A 135 0.78 -0.07 25.81
C GLY A 135 -0.03 0.38 24.58
N ASP A 136 0.26 1.56 24.06
CA ASP A 136 -0.36 2.11 22.84
C ASP A 136 0.54 1.95 21.59
N VAL A 137 1.67 1.24 21.72
CA VAL A 137 2.61 1.03 20.62
C VAL A 137 2.38 -0.34 19.99
N LEU A 138 1.96 -0.35 18.74
CA LEU A 138 1.80 -1.53 17.90
C LEU A 138 3.01 -1.67 16.98
N THR A 139 3.76 -2.76 17.12
CA THR A 139 4.89 -3.11 16.25
C THR A 139 4.48 -4.25 15.32
N ILE A 140 4.62 -4.04 14.01
CA ILE A 140 4.23 -4.99 12.97
C ILE A 140 5.49 -5.43 12.22
N THR A 141 5.66 -6.75 12.08
CA THR A 141 6.76 -7.36 11.32
C THR A 141 6.23 -8.33 10.27
N PRO A 142 7.03 -8.63 9.24
CA PRO A 142 6.67 -9.60 8.19
C PRO A 142 6.28 -10.96 8.73
#